data_1396ebad3ad2aa0f0416c061e1a931f7
#
_entry.id   1396ebad3ad2aa0f0416c061e1a931f7
#
_cell.length_a   1.000
_cell.length_b   1.000
_cell.length_c   1.000
_cell.angle_alpha   90.00
_cell.angle_beta   90.00
_cell.angle_gamma   90.00
#
_symmetry.space_group_name_H-M   'P 1'
#
loop_
_entity.id
_entity.type
_entity.pdbx_description
1 polymer ?
#
loop_
_entity_poly.entity_id
_entity_poly.type
_entity_poly.pdbx_seq_one_letter_code
_entity_poly.pdbx_strand_id
1 'polypeptide(L)'
;MVHGKIIPMTSDLRNTILAQITSYASKGLRTLAMAYVDVKDTDATHYLSQNTQDYVRFEQNLVFVSLVGMLDPPRPEVRLAVANCRAAGIRVICITGDNKGTAEAICRQIGIFREDEDLTGKSYTGRELDGLSHEEKIQAVQRAGLFSRTEPGHKSQLVDLLQGLGMVVAMARSFLSVPRVAISYNIF
;
A
#
# COMPACT_ATOMS: atom_id res chain seq x y z
N MET A 1 -2.69 -25.64 -9.08
CA MET A 1 -3.15 -26.79 -9.89
C MET A 1 -2.59 -26.64 -11.30
N VAL A 2 -1.95 -27.66 -11.84
CA VAL A 2 -1.39 -27.63 -13.19
C VAL A 2 -2.06 -28.75 -14.00
N HIS A 3 -2.67 -28.41 -15.12
CA HIS A 3 -3.44 -29.34 -15.97
C HIS A 3 -4.42 -30.24 -15.20
N GLY A 4 -5.13 -29.66 -14.22
CA GLY A 4 -6.13 -30.37 -13.41
C GLY A 4 -5.54 -31.25 -12.29
N LYS A 5 -4.22 -31.30 -12.13
CA LYS A 5 -3.57 -32.08 -11.06
C LYS A 5 -3.04 -31.15 -9.95
N ILE A 6 -3.25 -31.55 -8.71
CA ILE A 6 -2.65 -30.89 -7.54
C ILE A 6 -1.20 -31.37 -7.47
N ILE A 7 -0.27 -30.43 -7.44
CA ILE A 7 1.17 -30.69 -7.28
C ILE A 7 1.69 -29.98 -6.03
N PRO A 8 2.75 -30.46 -5.40
CA PRO A 8 3.36 -29.79 -4.25
C PRO A 8 3.83 -28.36 -4.62
N MET A 9 3.68 -27.42 -3.69
CA MET A 9 4.22 -26.07 -3.83
C MET A 9 5.74 -26.09 -3.61
N THR A 10 6.48 -26.16 -4.70
CA THR A 10 7.95 -26.09 -4.65
C THR A 10 8.42 -24.65 -4.43
N SER A 11 9.70 -24.49 -4.02
CA SER A 11 10.32 -23.17 -3.88
C SER A 11 10.30 -22.39 -5.20
N ASP A 12 10.52 -23.04 -6.33
CA ASP A 12 10.52 -22.39 -7.65
C ASP A 12 9.14 -21.89 -8.05
N LEU A 13 8.08 -22.68 -7.79
CA LEU A 13 6.70 -22.24 -8.01
C LEU A 13 6.35 -21.06 -7.12
N ARG A 14 6.75 -21.11 -5.85
CA ARG A 14 6.56 -19.99 -4.91
C ARG A 14 7.25 -18.73 -5.41
N ASN A 15 8.50 -18.83 -5.82
CA ASN A 15 9.27 -17.69 -6.34
C ASN A 15 8.65 -17.12 -7.62
N THR A 16 8.14 -17.98 -8.51
CA THR A 16 7.42 -17.55 -9.71
C THR A 16 6.17 -16.76 -9.36
N ILE A 17 5.37 -17.21 -8.38
CA ILE A 17 4.17 -16.50 -7.92
C ILE A 17 4.56 -15.16 -7.29
N LEU A 18 5.60 -15.12 -6.46
CA LEU A 18 6.08 -13.88 -5.82
C LEU A 18 6.59 -12.87 -6.86
N ALA A 19 7.31 -13.34 -7.89
CA ALA A 19 7.74 -12.49 -8.99
C ALA A 19 6.54 -11.88 -9.75
N GLN A 20 5.48 -12.68 -9.95
CA GLN A 20 4.25 -12.20 -10.58
C GLN A 20 3.53 -11.15 -9.71
N ILE A 21 3.48 -11.35 -8.38
CA ILE A 21 2.94 -10.36 -7.44
C ILE A 21 3.70 -9.04 -7.56
N THR A 22 5.04 -9.11 -7.57
CA THR A 22 5.89 -7.92 -7.73
C THR A 22 5.63 -7.23 -9.07
N SER A 23 5.50 -7.99 -10.15
CA SER A 23 5.17 -7.46 -11.48
C SER A 23 3.80 -6.78 -11.51
N TYR A 24 2.79 -7.31 -10.83
CA TYR A 24 1.48 -6.66 -10.71
C TYR A 24 1.55 -5.39 -9.87
N ALA A 25 2.25 -5.44 -8.74
CA ALA A 25 2.42 -4.29 -7.86
C ALA A 25 3.12 -3.12 -8.57
N SER A 26 4.17 -3.40 -9.38
CA SER A 26 4.86 -2.36 -10.16
C SER A 26 3.98 -1.69 -11.22
N LYS A 27 2.87 -2.33 -11.61
CA LYS A 27 1.84 -1.77 -12.49
C LYS A 27 0.69 -1.08 -11.74
N GLY A 28 0.83 -0.89 -10.42
CA GLY A 28 -0.20 -0.29 -9.59
C GLY A 28 -1.39 -1.20 -9.28
N LEU A 29 -1.27 -2.51 -9.53
CA LEU A 29 -2.35 -3.46 -9.26
C LEU A 29 -2.31 -3.92 -7.80
N ARG A 30 -3.47 -3.96 -7.15
CA ARG A 30 -3.66 -4.73 -5.91
C ARG A 30 -3.79 -6.20 -6.26
N THR A 31 -3.09 -7.07 -5.56
CA THR A 31 -3.13 -8.49 -5.84
C THR A 31 -3.90 -9.25 -4.77
N LEU A 32 -4.69 -10.21 -5.21
CA LEU A 32 -5.40 -11.15 -4.36
C LEU A 32 -5.11 -12.57 -4.85
N ALA A 33 -4.67 -13.43 -3.94
CA ALA A 33 -4.51 -14.85 -4.20
C ALA A 33 -5.77 -15.62 -3.79
N MET A 34 -6.13 -16.62 -4.56
CA MET A 34 -7.21 -17.53 -4.26
C MET A 34 -6.67 -18.94 -4.05
N ALA A 35 -7.14 -19.57 -3.00
CA ALA A 35 -6.81 -20.95 -2.67
C ALA A 35 -8.03 -21.65 -2.09
N TYR A 36 -8.05 -22.96 -2.11
CA TYR A 36 -9.12 -23.75 -1.52
C TYR A 36 -8.57 -24.99 -0.79
N VAL A 37 -9.40 -25.57 0.05
CA VAL A 37 -9.21 -26.89 0.63
C VAL A 37 -10.52 -27.66 0.52
N ASP A 38 -10.46 -28.94 0.16
CA ASP A 38 -11.61 -29.82 0.18
C ASP A 38 -11.89 -30.31 1.59
N VAL A 39 -13.09 -30.01 2.08
CA VAL A 39 -13.55 -30.40 3.43
C VAL A 39 -14.58 -31.50 3.31
N LYS A 40 -14.44 -32.57 4.07
CA LYS A 40 -15.49 -33.59 4.18
C LYS A 40 -16.72 -33.03 4.88
N ASP A 41 -17.91 -33.43 4.46
CA ASP A 41 -19.19 -32.93 5.03
C ASP A 41 -19.26 -33.03 6.56
N THR A 42 -18.64 -34.07 7.14
CA THR A 42 -18.55 -34.27 8.60
C THR A 42 -17.73 -33.20 9.31
N ASP A 43 -16.85 -32.53 8.60
CA ASP A 43 -15.91 -31.55 9.18
C ASP A 43 -16.34 -30.11 8.87
N ALA A 44 -17.41 -29.91 8.06
CA ALA A 44 -17.85 -28.59 7.61
C ALA A 44 -18.16 -27.65 8.79
N THR A 45 -18.74 -28.15 9.88
CA THR A 45 -19.05 -27.36 11.08
C THR A 45 -17.81 -26.86 11.80
N HIS A 46 -16.69 -27.55 11.67
CA HIS A 46 -15.41 -27.15 12.27
C HIS A 46 -14.87 -25.85 11.66
N TYR A 47 -15.22 -25.55 10.40
CA TYR A 47 -14.79 -24.35 9.65
C TYR A 47 -15.76 -23.17 9.80
N LEU A 48 -16.86 -23.33 10.55
CA LEU A 48 -17.86 -22.28 10.78
C LEU A 48 -17.56 -21.45 12.04
N SER A 49 -16.29 -21.23 12.37
CA SER A 49 -15.93 -20.35 13.49
C SER A 49 -16.29 -18.90 13.20
N GLN A 50 -16.96 -18.24 14.16
CA GLN A 50 -17.22 -16.80 14.12
C GLN A 50 -16.03 -15.98 14.64
N ASN A 51 -15.03 -16.65 15.22
CA ASN A 51 -13.84 -15.99 15.74
C ASN A 51 -12.75 -15.92 14.65
N THR A 52 -12.40 -14.71 14.24
CA THR A 52 -11.37 -14.46 13.22
C THR A 52 -9.98 -14.99 13.61
N GLN A 53 -9.69 -15.16 14.90
CA GLN A 53 -8.42 -15.73 15.37
C GLN A 53 -8.29 -17.23 15.04
N ASP A 54 -9.40 -17.92 14.83
CA ASP A 54 -9.40 -19.34 14.48
C ASP A 54 -9.12 -19.57 12.98
N TYR A 55 -9.25 -18.56 12.13
CA TYR A 55 -9.06 -18.69 10.68
C TYR A 55 -7.66 -19.19 10.32
N VAL A 56 -6.63 -18.80 11.05
CA VAL A 56 -5.25 -19.27 10.85
C VAL A 56 -5.14 -20.81 10.96
N ARG A 57 -6.00 -21.45 11.75
CA ARG A 57 -6.04 -22.93 11.89
C ARG A 57 -6.63 -23.59 10.65
N PHE A 58 -7.53 -22.88 9.97
CA PHE A 58 -8.23 -23.39 8.78
C PHE A 58 -7.47 -23.08 7.49
N GLU A 59 -6.65 -22.04 7.49
CA GLU A 59 -5.82 -21.63 6.36
C GLU A 59 -4.55 -22.47 6.21
N GLN A 60 -4.68 -23.79 6.37
CA GLN A 60 -3.59 -24.74 6.25
C GLN A 60 -3.85 -25.73 5.11
N ASN A 61 -2.79 -26.22 4.50
CA ASN A 61 -2.84 -27.19 3.40
C ASN A 61 -3.70 -26.74 2.20
N LEU A 62 -3.77 -25.43 1.99
CA LEU A 62 -4.54 -24.83 0.90
C LEU A 62 -3.94 -25.15 -0.45
N VAL A 63 -4.79 -25.43 -1.42
CA VAL A 63 -4.42 -25.58 -2.83
C VAL A 63 -4.51 -24.22 -3.53
N PHE A 64 -3.39 -23.66 -3.92
CA PHE A 64 -3.34 -22.41 -4.68
C PHE A 64 -4.04 -22.58 -6.04
N VAL A 65 -4.95 -21.69 -6.37
CA VAL A 65 -5.72 -21.70 -7.62
C VAL A 65 -5.20 -20.64 -8.58
N SER A 66 -5.20 -19.39 -8.11
CA SER A 66 -4.89 -18.26 -8.99
C SER A 66 -4.46 -17.02 -8.21
N LEU A 67 -3.86 -16.10 -8.96
CA LEU A 67 -3.57 -14.74 -8.54
C LEU A 67 -4.31 -13.79 -9.49
N VAL A 68 -5.05 -12.84 -8.93
CA VAL A 68 -5.73 -11.79 -9.70
C VAL A 68 -5.14 -10.43 -9.33
N GLY A 69 -4.98 -9.57 -10.33
CA GLY A 69 -4.65 -8.17 -10.15
C GLY A 69 -5.88 -7.30 -10.29
N MET A 70 -6.15 -6.46 -9.30
CA MET A 70 -7.26 -5.50 -9.30
C MET A 70 -6.72 -4.12 -9.63
N LEU A 71 -7.27 -3.51 -10.67
CA LEU A 71 -6.95 -2.14 -11.05
C LEU A 71 -7.95 -1.18 -10.38
N ASP A 72 -7.42 -0.29 -9.55
CA ASP A 72 -8.17 0.84 -8.97
C ASP A 72 -7.45 2.12 -9.39
N PRO A 73 -7.68 2.63 -10.60
CA PRO A 73 -6.93 3.74 -11.14
C PRO A 73 -7.28 5.04 -10.41
N PRO A 74 -6.31 5.95 -10.23
CA PRO A 74 -6.61 7.29 -9.76
C PRO A 74 -7.60 8.00 -10.69
N ARG A 75 -8.42 8.85 -10.14
CA ARG A 75 -9.34 9.67 -10.95
C ARG A 75 -8.53 10.56 -11.91
N PRO A 76 -9.04 10.80 -13.14
CA PRO A 76 -8.33 11.60 -14.14
C PRO A 76 -7.91 13.00 -13.66
N GLU A 77 -8.73 13.61 -12.78
CA GLU A 77 -8.51 14.97 -12.27
C GLU A 77 -7.35 15.06 -11.28
N VAL A 78 -6.95 13.95 -10.64
CA VAL A 78 -5.95 13.95 -9.56
C VAL A 78 -4.60 14.44 -10.06
N ARG A 79 -4.17 14.02 -11.25
CA ARG A 79 -2.89 14.46 -11.82
C ARG A 79 -2.83 15.97 -12.02
N LEU A 80 -3.92 16.56 -12.53
CA LEU A 80 -4.03 18.00 -12.69
C LEU A 80 -4.05 18.72 -11.34
N ALA A 81 -4.80 18.21 -10.37
CA ALA A 81 -4.86 18.76 -9.02
C ALA A 81 -3.49 18.76 -8.33
N VAL A 82 -2.71 17.68 -8.44
CA VAL A 82 -1.32 17.61 -7.92
C VAL A 82 -0.43 18.64 -8.60
N ALA A 83 -0.54 18.80 -9.94
CA ALA A 83 0.22 19.80 -10.67
C ALA A 83 -0.14 21.23 -10.22
N ASN A 84 -1.42 21.52 -10.02
CA ASN A 84 -1.88 22.83 -9.54
C ASN A 84 -1.38 23.12 -8.10
N CYS A 85 -1.43 22.14 -7.21
CA CYS A 85 -0.86 22.25 -5.86
C CYS A 85 0.63 22.61 -5.95
N ARG A 86 1.39 21.90 -6.78
CA ARG A 86 2.82 22.16 -6.96
C ARG A 86 3.09 23.57 -7.51
N ALA A 87 2.31 24.01 -8.50
CA ALA A 87 2.40 25.36 -9.06
C ALA A 87 2.10 26.46 -8.02
N ALA A 88 1.22 26.16 -7.06
CA ALA A 88 0.90 27.03 -5.93
C ALA A 88 1.91 26.93 -4.76
N GLY A 89 3.03 26.23 -4.92
CA GLY A 89 4.01 26.01 -3.84
C GLY A 89 3.54 25.05 -2.75
N ILE A 90 2.44 24.33 -2.97
CA ILE A 90 1.85 23.39 -2.01
C ILE A 90 2.46 22.01 -2.26
N ARG A 91 3.03 21.43 -1.21
CA ARG A 91 3.59 20.09 -1.26
C ARG A 91 2.52 19.04 -1.00
N VAL A 92 2.44 18.04 -1.87
CA VAL A 92 1.51 16.94 -1.78
C VAL A 92 2.24 15.69 -1.28
N ILE A 93 1.74 15.08 -0.20
CA ILE A 93 2.27 13.84 0.38
C ILE A 93 1.17 12.78 0.33
N CYS A 94 1.47 11.65 -0.29
CA CYS A 94 0.57 10.50 -0.32
C CYS A 94 0.74 9.66 0.95
N ILE A 95 -0.36 9.35 1.64
CA ILE A 95 -0.38 8.50 2.84
C ILE A 95 -1.42 7.40 2.62
N THR A 96 -0.99 6.14 2.55
CA THR A 96 -1.86 5.02 2.17
C THR A 96 -1.56 3.74 2.97
N GLY A 97 -2.56 2.88 3.13
CA GLY A 97 -2.40 1.52 3.63
C GLY A 97 -1.94 0.52 2.56
N ASP A 98 -1.83 0.92 1.30
CA ASP A 98 -1.41 0.07 0.19
C ASP A 98 0.04 -0.40 0.31
N ASN A 99 0.39 -1.44 -0.44
CA ASN A 99 1.76 -1.92 -0.57
C ASN A 99 2.66 -0.83 -1.18
N LYS A 100 3.94 -0.79 -0.76
CA LYS A 100 4.91 0.23 -1.18
C LYS A 100 5.03 0.31 -2.71
N GLY A 101 5.21 -0.82 -3.40
CA GLY A 101 5.36 -0.84 -4.87
C GLY A 101 4.11 -0.35 -5.60
N THR A 102 2.90 -0.74 -5.14
CA THR A 102 1.63 -0.24 -5.70
C THR A 102 1.48 1.27 -5.47
N ALA A 103 1.78 1.75 -4.27
CA ALA A 103 1.67 3.16 -3.93
C ALA A 103 2.68 4.02 -4.70
N GLU A 104 3.91 3.55 -4.89
CA GLU A 104 4.93 4.22 -5.71
C GLU A 104 4.50 4.33 -7.16
N ALA A 105 3.94 3.26 -7.75
CA ALA A 105 3.41 3.28 -9.10
C ALA A 105 2.26 4.30 -9.25
N ILE A 106 1.33 4.34 -8.30
CA ILE A 106 0.24 5.32 -8.27
C ILE A 106 0.80 6.74 -8.14
N CYS A 107 1.77 6.98 -7.25
CA CYS A 107 2.38 8.29 -7.06
C CYS A 107 3.10 8.80 -8.33
N ARG A 108 3.67 7.90 -9.14
CA ARG A 108 4.20 8.24 -10.47
C ARG A 108 3.09 8.62 -11.44
N GLN A 109 2.01 7.84 -11.49
CA GLN A 109 0.86 8.12 -12.37
C GLN A 109 0.20 9.46 -12.08
N ILE A 110 0.06 9.85 -10.81
CA ILE A 110 -0.55 11.13 -10.41
C ILE A 110 0.44 12.29 -10.36
N GLY A 111 1.71 12.05 -10.63
CA GLY A 111 2.73 13.09 -10.75
C GLY A 111 3.32 13.58 -9.43
N ILE A 112 3.15 12.85 -8.32
CA ILE A 112 3.91 13.13 -7.08
C ILE A 112 5.39 12.83 -7.30
N PHE A 113 5.71 11.75 -8.00
CA PHE A 113 7.06 11.42 -8.44
C PHE A 113 7.17 11.46 -9.96
N ARG A 114 8.39 11.71 -10.47
CA ARG A 114 8.70 11.52 -11.89
C ARG A 114 8.80 10.03 -12.20
N GLU A 115 8.71 9.69 -13.47
CA GLU A 115 8.68 8.28 -13.91
C GLU A 115 9.99 7.54 -13.59
N ASP A 116 11.10 8.21 -13.78
CA ASP A 116 12.49 7.73 -13.57
C ASP A 116 13.11 8.18 -12.24
N GLU A 117 12.34 8.81 -11.35
CA GLU A 117 12.85 9.38 -10.10
C GLU A 117 13.33 8.30 -9.14
N ASP A 118 14.54 8.45 -8.59
CA ASP A 118 14.99 7.65 -7.44
C ASP A 118 14.20 8.01 -6.19
N LEU A 119 13.57 7.00 -5.60
CA LEU A 119 12.71 7.14 -4.43
C LEU A 119 13.42 6.87 -3.11
N THR A 120 14.72 6.67 -3.12
CA THR A 120 15.53 6.52 -1.91
C THR A 120 15.38 7.75 -1.01
N GLY A 121 14.92 7.54 0.23
CA GLY A 121 14.63 8.64 1.17
C GLY A 121 13.42 9.50 0.83
N LYS A 122 12.58 9.10 -0.16
CA LYS A 122 11.36 9.81 -0.56
C LYS A 122 10.09 8.97 -0.40
N SER A 123 10.23 7.66 -0.19
CA SER A 123 9.16 6.69 -0.01
C SER A 123 9.46 5.81 1.20
N TYR A 124 8.56 5.82 2.17
CA TYR A 124 8.68 5.04 3.42
C TYR A 124 7.44 4.19 3.64
N THR A 125 7.61 3.05 4.29
CA THR A 125 6.51 2.31 4.91
C THR A 125 6.31 2.79 6.35
N GLY A 126 5.13 2.54 6.93
CA GLY A 126 4.87 2.82 8.35
C GLY A 126 5.91 2.15 9.25
N ARG A 127 6.29 0.90 8.96
CA ARG A 127 7.31 0.17 9.72
C ARG A 127 8.72 0.79 9.60
N GLU A 128 9.10 1.24 8.41
CA GLU A 128 10.35 1.97 8.21
C GLU A 128 10.33 3.29 9.00
N LEU A 129 9.21 4.03 8.99
CA LEU A 129 9.03 5.26 9.77
C LEU A 129 9.15 4.99 11.27
N ASP A 130 8.57 3.91 11.79
CA ASP A 130 8.64 3.56 13.23
C ASP A 130 10.09 3.30 13.68
N GLY A 131 10.91 2.71 12.82
CA GLY A 131 12.31 2.41 13.11
C GLY A 131 13.23 3.63 13.12
N LEU A 132 12.78 4.81 12.65
CA LEU A 132 13.59 6.03 12.62
C LEU A 132 13.61 6.72 14.00
N SER A 133 14.74 7.32 14.34
CA SER A 133 14.84 8.26 15.45
C SER A 133 13.99 9.51 15.21
N HIS A 134 13.76 10.32 16.24
CA HIS A 134 12.95 11.54 16.09
C HIS A 134 13.56 12.51 15.06
N GLU A 135 14.87 12.67 15.04
CA GLU A 135 15.55 13.54 14.08
C GLU A 135 15.44 13.02 12.64
N GLU A 136 15.61 11.71 12.45
CA GLU A 136 15.43 11.07 11.15
C GLU A 136 13.99 11.16 10.66
N LYS A 137 12.99 11.04 11.55
CA LYS A 137 11.58 11.27 11.21
C LYS A 137 11.33 12.68 10.70
N ILE A 138 11.91 13.68 11.34
CA ILE A 138 11.84 15.08 10.88
C ILE A 138 12.43 15.22 9.48
N GLN A 139 13.59 14.64 9.22
CA GLN A 139 14.21 14.66 7.90
C GLN A 139 13.35 13.90 6.85
N ALA A 140 12.80 12.75 7.23
CA ALA A 140 11.94 11.97 6.36
C ALA A 140 10.68 12.75 5.97
N VAL A 141 9.96 13.37 6.91
CA VAL A 141 8.75 14.14 6.60
C VAL A 141 9.02 15.39 5.77
N GLN A 142 10.24 15.94 5.84
CA GLN A 142 10.63 17.08 5.00
C GLN A 142 10.87 16.69 3.54
N ARG A 143 11.25 15.45 3.23
CA ARG A 143 11.67 15.01 1.91
C ARG A 143 10.72 14.02 1.25
N ALA A 144 10.06 13.19 2.04
CA ALA A 144 9.23 12.10 1.51
C ALA A 144 7.95 12.63 0.86
N GLY A 145 7.61 12.04 -0.29
CA GLY A 145 6.35 12.25 -0.99
C GLY A 145 5.36 11.11 -0.77
N LEU A 146 5.79 10.01 -0.14
CA LEU A 146 4.95 8.82 0.06
C LEU A 146 5.23 8.15 1.41
N PHE A 147 4.13 7.84 2.13
CA PHE A 147 4.13 6.92 3.26
C PHE A 147 3.10 5.81 2.99
N SER A 148 3.57 4.58 2.86
CA SER A 148 2.77 3.40 2.52
C SER A 148 2.63 2.46 3.72
N ARG A 149 1.70 1.50 3.69
CA ARG A 149 1.44 0.58 4.81
C ARG A 149 1.28 1.30 6.14
N THR A 150 0.61 2.46 6.10
CA THR A 150 0.38 3.29 7.28
C THR A 150 -0.91 2.92 7.99
N GLU A 151 -0.86 2.93 9.31
CA GLU A 151 -2.00 2.81 10.21
C GLU A 151 -2.53 4.21 10.61
N PRO A 152 -3.71 4.31 11.24
CA PRO A 152 -4.23 5.60 11.67
C PRO A 152 -3.28 6.41 12.56
N GLY A 153 -2.52 5.74 13.46
CA GLY A 153 -1.54 6.40 14.34
C GLY A 153 -0.41 7.09 13.58
N HIS A 154 0.11 6.46 12.52
CA HIS A 154 1.14 7.07 11.67
C HIS A 154 0.67 8.38 11.03
N LYS A 155 -0.62 8.46 10.66
CA LYS A 155 -1.19 9.67 10.03
C LYS A 155 -1.19 10.85 10.98
N SER A 156 -1.58 10.64 12.24
CA SER A 156 -1.52 11.67 13.27
C SER A 156 -0.07 12.09 13.52
N GLN A 157 0.83 11.14 13.68
CA GLN A 157 2.25 11.42 13.89
C GLN A 157 2.87 12.25 12.76
N LEU A 158 2.53 11.95 11.49
CA LEU A 158 3.03 12.72 10.35
C LEU A 158 2.50 14.15 10.34
N VAL A 159 1.24 14.35 10.71
CA VAL A 159 0.66 15.69 10.85
C VAL A 159 1.36 16.47 11.96
N ASP A 160 1.54 15.86 13.13
CA ASP A 160 2.20 16.48 14.29
C ASP A 160 3.63 16.91 13.96
N LEU A 161 4.39 16.04 13.28
CA LEU A 161 5.76 16.34 12.83
C LEU A 161 5.81 17.51 11.84
N LEU A 162 4.88 17.54 10.86
CA LEU A 162 4.82 18.63 9.89
C LEU A 162 4.39 19.96 10.56
N GLN A 163 3.42 19.92 11.46
CA GLN A 163 3.00 21.10 12.23
C GLN A 163 4.10 21.60 13.17
N GLY A 164 4.87 20.69 13.79
CA GLY A 164 6.03 21.03 14.60
C GLY A 164 7.12 21.76 13.81
N LEU A 165 7.17 21.59 12.49
CA LEU A 165 8.01 22.35 11.57
C LEU A 165 7.40 23.69 11.11
N GLY A 166 6.28 24.12 11.68
CA GLY A 166 5.58 25.35 11.30
C GLY A 166 4.76 25.24 10.02
N MET A 167 4.54 24.03 9.50
CA MET A 167 3.77 23.83 8.27
C MET A 167 2.28 23.80 8.56
N VAL A 168 1.45 24.41 7.71
CA VAL A 168 0.00 24.21 7.71
C VAL A 168 -0.30 22.94 6.92
N VAL A 169 -1.01 22.03 7.56
CA VAL A 169 -1.33 20.71 6.99
C VAL A 169 -2.82 20.57 6.79
N ALA A 170 -3.24 20.25 5.57
CA ALA A 170 -4.60 19.82 5.26
C ALA A 170 -4.59 18.34 4.88
N MET A 171 -5.50 17.56 5.45
CA MET A 171 -5.66 16.15 5.13
C MET A 171 -6.96 15.95 4.34
N ALA A 172 -6.85 15.62 3.07
CA ALA A 172 -7.99 15.25 2.25
C ALA A 172 -8.36 13.78 2.49
N ARG A 173 -9.65 13.53 2.74
CA ARG A 173 -10.21 12.18 2.91
C ARG A 173 -11.06 11.86 1.70
N SER A 174 -10.67 10.87 0.92
CA SER A 174 -11.55 10.33 -0.12
C SER A 174 -12.58 9.39 0.49
N PHE A 175 -13.86 9.51 0.09
CA PHE A 175 -14.93 8.60 0.50
C PHE A 175 -14.92 7.26 -0.25
N LEU A 176 -14.13 7.12 -1.31
CA LEU A 176 -14.00 5.93 -2.15
C LEU A 176 -12.51 5.66 -2.41
N SER A 177 -12.02 4.53 -1.95
CA SER A 177 -10.77 3.79 -2.24
C SER A 177 -9.54 4.53 -2.81
N VAL A 178 -9.41 5.83 -2.66
CA VAL A 178 -8.24 6.60 -3.12
C VAL A 178 -7.30 6.88 -1.94
N PRO A 179 -5.97 6.86 -2.16
CA PRO A 179 -5.00 7.20 -1.13
C PRO A 179 -5.32 8.55 -0.47
N ARG A 180 -5.22 8.60 0.86
CA ARG A 180 -5.34 9.87 1.58
C ARG A 180 -4.15 10.74 1.23
N VAL A 181 -4.41 11.98 0.85
CA VAL A 181 -3.39 12.95 0.50
C VAL A 181 -3.29 13.97 1.63
N ALA A 182 -2.13 14.11 2.22
CA ALA A 182 -1.81 15.23 3.08
C ALA A 182 -1.25 16.35 2.21
N ILE A 183 -1.79 17.54 2.35
CA ILE A 183 -1.35 18.73 1.66
C ILE A 183 -0.68 19.62 2.69
N SER A 184 0.55 20.00 2.48
CA SER A 184 1.29 20.86 3.38
C SER A 184 1.82 22.08 2.64
N TYR A 185 1.68 23.27 3.25
CA TYR A 185 2.24 24.52 2.75
C TYR A 185 2.78 25.38 3.90
N ASN A 186 3.79 26.19 3.62
CA ASN A 186 4.29 27.18 4.55
C ASN A 186 3.45 28.45 4.42
N ILE A 187 3.03 29.03 5.55
CA ILE A 187 2.55 30.41 5.61
C ILE A 187 3.78 31.29 5.88
N PHE A 188 4.10 32.18 4.93
CA PHE A 188 5.06 33.25 5.15
C PHE A 188 4.42 34.39 5.91
#